data_9bf01bd8423d84fe6eca28b31f3c5ad6
#
_entry.id   9bf01bd8423d84fe6eca28b31f3c5ad6
#
_cell.length_a   1.000
_cell.length_b   1.000
_cell.length_c   1.000
_cell.angle_alpha   90.00
_cell.angle_beta   90.00
_cell.angle_gamma   90.00
#
_symmetry.space_group_name_H-M   'P 1'
#
loop_
_entity.id
_entity.type
_entity.pdbx_description
1 polymer ?
#
loop_
_entity_poly.entity_id
_entity_poly.type
_entity_poly.pdbx_seq_one_letter_code
_entity_poly.pdbx_strand_id
1 'polypeptide(L)'
;MTAVLLVDDHAMFREALVMALGQAMPGMTIHPAASGQEALDALDRQTAIQHVIMDFYLPDMAGAELLKRLRQRRAQLRILVLSASQDPEDMRRALEAGAQGFLNKSASCQELAAALEAVSEAQPAHRSVSSSALLAGGQDEAALLRALTPRQNEVLCLMCDGLRNKEISERLNMTEKTVKTHVSAILGTLGVLNRTQATLVARRGGVFGKPV
;
A
#
# COMPACT_ATOMS: atom_id res chain seq x y z
N MET A 1 -13.26 18.36 9.99
CA MET A 1 -12.74 17.17 10.68
C MET A 1 -12.86 15.99 9.72
N THR A 2 -11.78 15.26 9.49
CA THR A 2 -11.77 14.13 8.56
C THR A 2 -12.22 12.88 9.30
N ALA A 3 -13.27 12.21 8.82
CA ALA A 3 -13.75 10.96 9.40
C ALA A 3 -13.23 9.77 8.58
N VAL A 4 -12.66 8.80 9.26
CA VAL A 4 -12.04 7.59 8.71
C VAL A 4 -12.74 6.36 9.25
N LEU A 5 -13.13 5.45 8.38
CA LEU A 5 -13.59 4.12 8.74
C LEU A 5 -12.39 3.17 8.73
N LEU A 6 -12.12 2.52 9.85
CA LEU A 6 -11.04 1.53 10.00
C LEU A 6 -11.64 0.13 10.13
N VAL A 7 -11.37 -0.73 9.15
CA VAL A 7 -11.95 -2.08 9.06
C VAL A 7 -10.84 -3.13 9.21
N ASP A 8 -10.87 -3.90 10.28
CA ASP A 8 -9.91 -4.99 10.52
C ASP A 8 -10.53 -5.96 11.54
N ASP A 9 -10.46 -7.25 11.31
CA ASP A 9 -11.00 -8.27 12.22
C ASP A 9 -10.08 -8.52 13.42
N HIS A 10 -8.79 -8.16 13.34
CA HIS A 10 -7.82 -8.31 14.42
C HIS A 10 -7.97 -7.19 15.45
N ALA A 11 -8.63 -7.45 16.58
CA ALA A 11 -8.94 -6.44 17.58
C ALA A 11 -7.71 -5.65 18.07
N MET A 12 -6.62 -6.34 18.43
CA MET A 12 -5.39 -5.68 18.92
C MET A 12 -4.76 -4.77 17.86
N PHE A 13 -4.72 -5.20 16.61
CA PHE A 13 -4.18 -4.39 15.51
C PHE A 13 -5.06 -3.16 15.26
N ARG A 14 -6.37 -3.33 15.24
CA ARG A 14 -7.35 -2.25 15.09
C ARG A 14 -7.22 -1.19 16.20
N GLU A 15 -7.13 -1.62 17.47
CA GLU A 15 -6.95 -0.72 18.61
C GLU A 15 -5.62 0.04 18.54
N ALA A 16 -4.53 -0.66 18.21
CA ALA A 16 -3.22 -0.04 18.04
C ALA A 16 -3.22 1.01 16.93
N LEU A 17 -3.88 0.74 15.79
CA LEU A 17 -4.00 1.71 14.71
C LEU A 17 -4.86 2.92 15.08
N VAL A 18 -5.95 2.74 15.82
CA VAL A 18 -6.78 3.86 16.32
C VAL A 18 -5.93 4.78 17.18
N MET A 19 -5.15 4.23 18.11
CA MET A 19 -4.26 5.02 18.97
C MET A 19 -3.17 5.74 18.16
N ALA A 20 -2.51 5.01 17.27
CA ALA A 20 -1.40 5.55 16.48
C ALA A 20 -1.84 6.65 15.52
N LEU A 21 -2.94 6.46 14.80
CA LEU A 21 -3.51 7.47 13.90
C LEU A 21 -4.05 8.67 14.67
N GLY A 22 -4.66 8.45 15.83
CA GLY A 22 -5.14 9.55 16.69
C GLY A 22 -4.00 10.44 17.20
N GLN A 23 -2.80 9.88 17.43
CA GLN A 23 -1.61 10.63 17.79
C GLN A 23 -0.97 11.33 16.58
N ALA A 24 -0.87 10.64 15.44
CA ALA A 24 -0.21 11.16 14.25
C ALA A 24 -1.05 12.24 13.53
N MET A 25 -2.37 12.16 13.60
CA MET A 25 -3.30 13.03 12.89
C MET A 25 -4.36 13.62 13.84
N PRO A 26 -4.00 14.62 14.67
CA PRO A 26 -4.92 15.26 15.60
C PRO A 26 -6.13 15.87 14.86
N GLY A 27 -7.34 15.56 15.33
CA GLY A 27 -8.60 16.04 14.73
C GLY A 27 -9.24 15.07 13.73
N MET A 28 -8.65 13.89 13.52
CA MET A 28 -9.27 12.80 12.80
C MET A 28 -10.24 12.03 13.69
N THR A 29 -11.45 11.77 13.21
CA THR A 29 -12.41 10.90 13.89
C THR A 29 -12.33 9.52 13.26
N ILE A 30 -12.02 8.49 14.06
CA ILE A 30 -11.88 7.12 13.57
C ILE A 30 -13.10 6.30 14.01
N HIS A 31 -13.73 5.64 13.04
CA HIS A 31 -14.84 4.72 13.24
C HIS A 31 -14.33 3.28 13.04
N PRO A 32 -14.13 2.49 14.11
CA PRO A 32 -13.66 1.12 13.96
C PRO A 32 -14.81 0.20 13.54
N ALA A 33 -14.50 -0.80 12.72
CA ALA A 33 -15.37 -1.90 12.33
C ALA A 33 -14.58 -3.22 12.34
N ALA A 34 -15.18 -4.30 12.84
CA ALA A 34 -14.53 -5.60 12.96
C ALA A 34 -14.85 -6.53 11.77
N SER A 35 -15.72 -6.11 10.87
CA SER A 35 -16.14 -6.90 9.73
C SER A 35 -16.56 -6.01 8.56
N GLY A 36 -16.69 -6.62 7.38
CA GLY A 36 -17.18 -5.93 6.21
C GLY A 36 -18.63 -5.46 6.37
N GLN A 37 -19.48 -6.26 7.04
CA GLN A 37 -20.87 -5.87 7.29
C GLN A 37 -20.95 -4.67 8.26
N GLU A 38 -20.17 -4.67 9.35
CA GLU A 38 -20.09 -3.53 10.26
C GLU A 38 -19.60 -2.26 9.55
N ALA A 39 -18.65 -2.42 8.61
CA ALA A 39 -18.14 -1.32 7.81
C ALA A 39 -19.24 -0.69 6.94
N LEU A 40 -20.04 -1.50 6.28
CA LEU A 40 -21.16 -1.03 5.47
C LEU A 40 -22.22 -0.32 6.32
N ASP A 41 -22.56 -0.88 7.49
CA ASP A 41 -23.51 -0.29 8.44
C ASP A 41 -22.99 1.04 9.03
N ALA A 42 -21.70 1.12 9.32
CA ALA A 42 -21.06 2.36 9.78
C ALA A 42 -21.09 3.44 8.71
N LEU A 43 -20.83 3.07 7.45
CA LEU A 43 -20.89 4.00 6.32
C LEU A 43 -22.29 4.55 6.09
N ASP A 44 -23.32 3.73 6.27
CA ASP A 44 -24.72 4.13 6.12
C ASP A 44 -25.15 5.10 7.25
N ARG A 45 -24.66 4.86 8.48
CA ARG A 45 -24.98 5.72 9.65
C ARG A 45 -24.16 7.03 9.69
N GLN A 46 -22.94 7.04 9.17
CA GLN A 46 -21.99 8.15 9.31
C GLN A 46 -21.71 8.80 7.96
N THR A 47 -22.43 9.87 7.66
CA THR A 47 -22.27 10.60 6.39
C THR A 47 -20.93 11.34 6.27
N ALA A 48 -20.27 11.62 7.39
CA ALA A 48 -18.98 12.31 7.44
C ALA A 48 -17.79 11.45 7.01
N ILE A 49 -17.93 10.11 6.94
CA ILE A 49 -16.85 9.21 6.51
C ILE A 49 -16.50 9.49 5.04
N GLN A 50 -15.26 9.89 4.82
CA GLN A 50 -14.68 10.13 3.50
C GLN A 50 -13.54 9.19 3.17
N HIS A 51 -12.88 8.63 4.18
CA HIS A 51 -11.73 7.75 4.05
C HIS A 51 -12.04 6.38 4.64
N VAL A 52 -11.52 5.35 4.02
CA VAL A 52 -11.60 3.97 4.52
C VAL A 52 -10.20 3.39 4.53
N ILE A 53 -9.79 2.84 5.65
CA ILE A 53 -8.64 1.95 5.79
C ILE A 53 -9.22 0.56 6.05
N MET A 54 -8.90 -0.42 5.22
CA MET A 54 -9.48 -1.74 5.39
C MET A 54 -8.46 -2.86 5.20
N ASP A 55 -8.60 -3.91 6.00
CA ASP A 55 -7.95 -5.18 5.70
C ASP A 55 -8.53 -5.79 4.42
N PHE A 56 -7.65 -6.39 3.63
CA PHE A 56 -8.05 -7.11 2.42
C PHE A 56 -8.65 -8.47 2.71
N TYR A 57 -8.29 -9.08 3.84
CA TYR A 57 -8.77 -10.38 4.28
C TYR A 57 -9.67 -10.23 5.49
N LEU A 58 -10.96 -10.33 5.28
CA LEU A 58 -11.99 -10.30 6.30
C LEU A 58 -12.71 -11.66 6.34
N PRO A 59 -13.16 -12.12 7.51
CA PRO A 59 -13.77 -13.43 7.65
C PRO A 59 -15.18 -13.53 7.06
N ASP A 60 -15.90 -12.41 6.93
CA ASP A 60 -17.29 -12.35 6.51
C ASP A 60 -17.49 -12.07 5.03
N MET A 61 -16.51 -11.43 4.37
CA MET A 61 -16.57 -11.19 2.92
C MET A 61 -15.20 -10.94 2.32
N ALA A 62 -15.05 -11.22 1.02
CA ALA A 62 -13.83 -10.92 0.29
C ALA A 62 -13.57 -9.40 0.22
N GLY A 63 -12.32 -8.96 0.41
CA GLY A 63 -11.96 -7.54 0.39
C GLY A 63 -12.33 -6.85 -0.92
N ALA A 64 -12.15 -7.51 -2.06
CA ALA A 64 -12.58 -6.97 -3.36
C ALA A 64 -14.10 -6.77 -3.46
N GLU A 65 -14.89 -7.62 -2.81
CA GLU A 65 -16.36 -7.48 -2.74
C GLU A 65 -16.73 -6.30 -1.84
N LEU A 66 -16.12 -6.17 -0.66
CA LEU A 66 -16.34 -5.03 0.23
C LEU A 66 -16.00 -3.71 -0.49
N LEU A 67 -14.87 -3.64 -1.19
CA LEU A 67 -14.46 -2.48 -1.99
C LEU A 67 -15.56 -2.05 -2.97
N LYS A 68 -16.10 -3.00 -3.75
CA LYS A 68 -17.19 -2.74 -4.70
C LYS A 68 -18.44 -2.21 -4.01
N ARG A 69 -18.84 -2.82 -2.89
CA ARG A 69 -20.02 -2.40 -2.12
C ARG A 69 -19.85 -1.01 -1.51
N LEU A 70 -18.67 -0.68 -0.98
CA LEU A 70 -18.35 0.65 -0.47
C LEU A 70 -18.43 1.71 -1.58
N ARG A 71 -17.89 1.40 -2.77
CA ARG A 71 -17.96 2.27 -3.94
C ARG A 71 -19.37 2.48 -4.47
N GLN A 72 -20.18 1.45 -4.45
CA GLN A 72 -21.61 1.55 -4.86
C GLN A 72 -22.40 2.48 -3.93
N ARG A 73 -22.09 2.47 -2.61
CA ARG A 73 -22.74 3.34 -1.64
C ARG A 73 -22.24 4.78 -1.72
N ARG A 74 -20.93 4.93 -1.91
CA ARG A 74 -20.28 6.25 -1.97
C ARG A 74 -19.11 6.22 -2.93
N ALA A 75 -19.32 6.66 -4.17
CA ALA A 75 -18.30 6.65 -5.23
C ALA A 75 -17.06 7.49 -4.90
N GLN A 76 -17.21 8.52 -4.05
CA GLN A 76 -16.13 9.45 -3.70
C GLN A 76 -15.27 9.01 -2.51
N LEU A 77 -15.54 7.83 -1.92
CA LEU A 77 -14.71 7.32 -0.82
C LEU A 77 -13.26 7.18 -1.27
N ARG A 78 -12.37 7.47 -0.37
CA ARG A 78 -10.94 7.27 -0.52
C ARG A 78 -10.55 6.03 0.27
N ILE A 79 -10.14 4.98 -0.42
CA ILE A 79 -9.96 3.65 0.17
C ILE A 79 -8.52 3.21 0.07
N LEU A 80 -7.89 3.04 1.23
CA LEU A 80 -6.56 2.47 1.42
C LEU A 80 -6.71 1.05 1.96
N VAL A 81 -6.13 0.08 1.27
CA VAL A 81 -6.13 -1.31 1.70
C VAL A 81 -4.86 -1.60 2.51
N LEU A 82 -5.03 -2.25 3.65
CA LEU A 82 -3.94 -2.86 4.42
C LEU A 82 -3.99 -4.37 4.24
N SER A 83 -2.84 -5.02 4.08
CA SER A 83 -2.78 -6.48 3.98
C SER A 83 -1.52 -7.03 4.62
N ALA A 84 -1.62 -8.17 5.28
CA ALA A 84 -0.45 -8.94 5.70
C ALA A 84 0.20 -9.69 4.53
N SER A 85 -0.53 -9.88 3.43
CA SER A 85 -0.04 -10.52 2.22
C SER A 85 0.98 -9.64 1.50
N GLN A 86 1.98 -10.29 0.92
CA GLN A 86 2.95 -9.67 0.01
C GLN A 86 2.72 -10.11 -1.44
N ASP A 87 1.59 -10.77 -1.71
CA ASP A 87 1.25 -11.23 -3.05
C ASP A 87 0.89 -10.03 -3.95
N PRO A 88 1.59 -9.85 -5.08
CA PRO A 88 1.26 -8.80 -6.06
C PRO A 88 -0.15 -8.92 -6.62
N GLU A 89 -0.70 -10.11 -6.64
CA GLU A 89 -2.04 -10.37 -7.14
C GLU A 89 -3.11 -9.76 -6.22
N ASP A 90 -2.91 -9.78 -4.90
CA ASP A 90 -3.81 -9.12 -3.95
C ASP A 90 -3.85 -7.61 -4.15
N MET A 91 -2.69 -7.01 -4.36
CA MET A 91 -2.61 -5.58 -4.67
C MET A 91 -3.31 -5.27 -6.00
N ARG A 92 -3.10 -6.08 -7.05
CA ARG A 92 -3.77 -5.91 -8.33
C ARG A 92 -5.29 -5.97 -8.18
N ARG A 93 -5.79 -7.00 -7.46
CA ARG A 93 -7.23 -7.19 -7.20
C ARG A 93 -7.84 -6.04 -6.41
N ALA A 94 -7.13 -5.52 -5.40
CA ALA A 94 -7.59 -4.39 -4.62
C ALA A 94 -7.71 -3.12 -5.47
N LEU A 95 -6.71 -2.82 -6.29
CA LEU A 95 -6.70 -1.66 -7.18
C LEU A 95 -7.78 -1.76 -8.27
N GLU A 96 -7.95 -2.94 -8.89
CA GLU A 96 -9.01 -3.20 -9.86
C GLU A 96 -10.42 -3.09 -9.26
N ALA A 97 -10.56 -3.44 -7.98
CA ALA A 97 -11.81 -3.29 -7.24
C ALA A 97 -12.07 -1.84 -6.79
N GLY A 98 -11.13 -0.91 -7.01
CA GLY A 98 -11.31 0.52 -6.76
C GLY A 98 -10.60 1.08 -5.53
N ALA A 99 -9.65 0.36 -4.93
CA ALA A 99 -8.75 0.94 -3.94
C ALA A 99 -7.86 2.00 -4.58
N GLN A 100 -7.57 3.09 -3.86
CA GLN A 100 -6.61 4.10 -4.30
C GLN A 100 -5.19 3.83 -3.80
N GLY A 101 -5.03 3.01 -2.76
CA GLY A 101 -3.74 2.63 -2.24
C GLY A 101 -3.77 1.23 -1.63
N PHE A 102 -2.59 0.63 -1.55
CA PHE A 102 -2.38 -0.66 -0.92
C PHE A 102 -1.08 -0.63 -0.12
N LEU A 103 -1.15 -0.95 1.17
CA LEU A 103 -0.01 -1.00 2.08
C LEU A 103 0.07 -2.37 2.76
N ASN A 104 1.29 -2.78 3.10
CA ASN A 104 1.47 -3.93 3.97
C ASN A 104 1.19 -3.54 5.44
N LYS A 105 0.58 -4.44 6.23
CA LYS A 105 0.34 -4.23 7.67
C LYS A 105 1.61 -4.04 8.49
N SER A 106 2.79 -4.38 7.96
CA SER A 106 4.09 -4.10 8.58
C SER A 106 4.61 -2.67 8.31
N ALA A 107 3.88 -1.85 7.57
CA ALA A 107 4.22 -0.46 7.35
C ALA A 107 4.19 0.32 8.67
N SER A 108 5.08 1.31 8.80
CA SER A 108 5.10 2.20 9.95
C SER A 108 3.89 3.14 9.97
N CYS A 109 3.57 3.70 11.14
CA CYS A 109 2.51 4.70 11.25
C CYS A 109 2.77 5.94 10.38
N GLN A 110 4.03 6.30 10.15
CA GLN A 110 4.41 7.42 9.28
C GLN A 110 4.10 7.11 7.81
N GLU A 111 4.40 5.92 7.34
CA GLU A 111 4.06 5.47 5.99
C GLU A 111 2.55 5.41 5.77
N LEU A 112 1.81 4.95 6.79
CA LEU A 112 0.35 4.93 6.74
C LEU A 112 -0.24 6.34 6.69
N ALA A 113 0.25 7.28 7.50
CA ALA A 113 -0.18 8.67 7.49
C ALA A 113 0.11 9.33 6.13
N ALA A 114 1.32 9.16 5.60
CA ALA A 114 1.69 9.69 4.28
C ALA A 114 0.82 9.09 3.15
N ALA A 115 0.48 7.80 3.22
CA ALA A 115 -0.41 7.17 2.25
C ALA A 115 -1.84 7.71 2.34
N LEU A 116 -2.35 8.00 3.54
CA LEU A 116 -3.66 8.63 3.73
C LEU A 116 -3.71 10.05 3.17
N GLU A 117 -2.66 10.82 3.38
CA GLU A 117 -2.53 12.17 2.80
C GLU A 117 -2.51 12.10 1.27
N ALA A 118 -1.68 11.23 0.70
CA ALA A 118 -1.61 11.04 -0.75
C ALA A 118 -2.94 10.64 -1.38
N VAL A 119 -3.69 9.73 -0.71
CA VAL A 119 -5.03 9.34 -1.14
C VAL A 119 -6.03 10.49 -0.96
N SER A 120 -5.81 11.39 0.01
CA SER A 120 -6.65 12.56 0.26
C SER A 120 -6.52 13.64 -0.80
N GLU A 121 -5.34 13.83 -1.37
CA GLU A 121 -5.05 14.83 -2.40
C GLU A 121 -5.46 14.38 -3.80
N ALA A 122 -5.61 13.07 -4.04
CA ALA A 122 -6.03 12.53 -5.32
C ALA A 122 -7.48 12.95 -5.66
N GLN A 123 -7.67 13.68 -6.75
CA GLN A 123 -9.00 14.08 -7.22
C GLN A 123 -9.87 12.86 -7.56
N PRO A 124 -11.18 12.91 -7.28
CA PRO A 124 -12.13 11.83 -7.59
C PRO A 124 -12.50 11.83 -9.08
N ALA A 125 -11.53 11.62 -9.95
CA ALA A 125 -11.78 11.40 -11.37
C ALA A 125 -11.31 9.99 -11.70
N HIS A 126 -12.24 9.11 -12.10
CA HIS A 126 -12.12 7.88 -12.87
C HIS A 126 -10.69 7.51 -13.38
N ARG A 127 -9.75 7.45 -12.47
CA ARG A 127 -8.48 6.81 -12.69
C ARG A 127 -8.25 6.00 -11.42
N SER A 128 -8.36 4.67 -11.57
CA SER A 128 -7.54 3.82 -10.72
C SER A 128 -6.23 4.55 -10.59
N VAL A 129 -5.89 4.97 -9.37
CA VAL A 129 -4.53 5.35 -9.08
C VAL A 129 -3.77 4.05 -9.25
N SER A 130 -3.49 3.74 -10.51
CA SER A 130 -2.43 2.80 -10.84
C SER A 130 -1.30 3.15 -9.90
N SER A 131 -0.52 2.18 -9.49
CA SER A 131 0.74 2.35 -8.75
C SER A 131 1.61 3.53 -9.26
N SER A 132 1.32 4.06 -10.45
CA SER A 132 1.93 5.24 -11.06
C SER A 132 1.50 6.58 -10.48
N ALA A 133 0.47 6.70 -9.64
CA ALA A 133 0.05 8.01 -9.11
C ALA A 133 0.50 8.25 -7.66
N LEU A 134 0.84 7.21 -6.93
CA LEU A 134 1.79 7.34 -5.80
C LEU A 134 3.22 7.57 -6.33
N LEU A 135 3.42 7.43 -7.66
CA LEU A 135 4.65 7.65 -8.40
C LEU A 135 4.58 8.88 -9.33
N ALA A 136 3.48 9.60 -9.38
CA ALA A 136 3.29 10.72 -10.30
C ALA A 136 3.58 12.09 -9.67
N GLY A 137 4.78 12.26 -9.20
CA GLY A 137 5.54 13.38 -9.76
C GLY A 137 6.15 12.85 -11.05
N GLY A 138 5.89 13.43 -12.21
CA GLY A 138 6.32 12.96 -13.53
C GLY A 138 7.83 12.77 -13.72
N GLN A 139 8.39 11.89 -12.93
CA GLN A 139 9.77 11.43 -13.02
C GLN A 139 9.76 10.18 -13.88
N ASP A 140 10.51 10.26 -14.96
CA ASP A 140 10.82 9.14 -15.84
C ASP A 140 11.31 7.95 -14.98
N GLU A 141 10.54 6.86 -14.89
CA GLU A 141 10.91 5.66 -14.13
C GLU A 141 12.32 5.18 -14.49
N ALA A 142 12.73 5.38 -15.73
CA ALA A 142 14.09 5.10 -16.20
C ALA A 142 15.14 6.04 -15.57
N ALA A 143 14.78 7.28 -15.23
CA ALA A 143 15.68 8.20 -14.51
C ALA A 143 15.85 7.78 -13.04
N LEU A 144 14.77 7.36 -12.39
CA LEU A 144 14.83 6.84 -11.01
C LEU A 144 15.67 5.57 -10.92
N LEU A 145 15.53 4.65 -11.89
CA LEU A 145 16.33 3.43 -11.94
C LEU A 145 17.81 3.72 -12.20
N ARG A 146 18.14 4.73 -13.02
CA ARG A 146 19.51 5.19 -13.23
C ARG A 146 20.14 5.83 -12.00
N ALA A 147 19.34 6.35 -11.07
CA ALA A 147 19.82 6.92 -9.82
C ALA A 147 20.23 5.86 -8.78
N LEU A 148 19.89 4.59 -9.00
CA LEU A 148 20.31 3.49 -8.14
C LEU A 148 21.80 3.18 -8.33
N THR A 149 22.50 2.91 -7.22
CA THR A 149 23.87 2.43 -7.30
C THR A 149 23.94 1.02 -7.95
N PRO A 150 25.09 0.61 -8.50
CA PRO A 150 25.26 -0.74 -9.05
C PRO A 150 24.80 -1.84 -8.07
N ARG A 151 25.14 -1.67 -6.79
CA ARG A 151 24.78 -2.64 -5.76
C ARG A 151 23.28 -2.67 -5.43
N GLN A 152 22.62 -1.52 -5.46
CA GLN A 152 21.17 -1.44 -5.34
C GLN A 152 20.46 -2.09 -6.54
N ASN A 153 20.99 -1.91 -7.74
CA ASN A 153 20.46 -2.57 -8.93
C ASN A 153 20.57 -4.09 -8.83
N GLU A 154 21.69 -4.64 -8.37
CA GLU A 154 21.84 -6.09 -8.16
C GLU A 154 20.79 -6.62 -7.15
N VAL A 155 20.59 -5.90 -6.05
CA VAL A 155 19.57 -6.26 -5.05
C VAL A 155 18.18 -6.16 -5.67
N LEU A 156 17.87 -5.11 -6.42
CA LEU A 156 16.58 -4.93 -7.09
C LEU A 156 16.30 -6.05 -8.12
N CYS A 157 17.33 -6.47 -8.88
CA CYS A 157 17.25 -7.61 -9.77
C CYS A 157 16.78 -8.87 -9.04
N LEU A 158 17.46 -9.23 -7.98
CA LEU A 158 17.13 -10.42 -7.20
C LEU A 158 15.76 -10.29 -6.47
N MET A 159 15.37 -9.05 -6.11
CA MET A 159 14.02 -8.81 -5.62
C MET A 159 12.97 -9.13 -6.70
N CYS A 160 13.21 -8.79 -7.94
CA CYS A 160 12.30 -9.06 -9.06
C CYS A 160 12.22 -10.54 -9.42
N ASP A 161 13.30 -11.29 -9.16
CA ASP A 161 13.33 -12.75 -9.27
C ASP A 161 12.59 -13.45 -8.10
N GLY A 162 12.03 -12.67 -7.16
CA GLY A 162 11.26 -13.19 -6.04
C GLY A 162 12.08 -13.66 -4.82
N LEU A 163 13.40 -13.48 -4.82
CA LEU A 163 14.28 -13.96 -3.73
C LEU A 163 14.01 -13.17 -2.44
N ARG A 164 13.97 -13.87 -1.30
CA ARG A 164 13.88 -13.26 0.04
C ARG A 164 15.21 -12.63 0.45
N ASN A 165 15.20 -11.73 1.42
CA ASN A 165 16.43 -11.05 1.87
C ASN A 165 17.54 -12.02 2.28
N LYS A 166 17.21 -13.16 2.88
CA LYS A 166 18.18 -14.20 3.23
C LYS A 166 18.85 -14.78 1.98
N GLU A 167 18.07 -15.14 0.96
CA GLU A 167 18.58 -15.69 -0.30
C GLU A 167 19.42 -14.67 -1.06
N ILE A 168 19.01 -13.38 -1.04
CA ILE A 168 19.79 -12.28 -1.60
C ILE A 168 21.13 -12.12 -0.86
N SER A 169 21.11 -12.22 0.47
CA SER A 169 22.31 -12.10 1.31
C SER A 169 23.34 -13.19 0.98
N GLU A 170 22.89 -14.42 0.82
CA GLU A 170 23.72 -15.55 0.42
C GLU A 170 24.28 -15.37 -1.00
N ARG A 171 23.44 -14.96 -1.95
CA ARG A 171 23.81 -14.82 -3.37
C ARG A 171 24.78 -13.65 -3.62
N LEU A 172 24.66 -12.59 -2.86
CA LEU A 172 25.48 -11.38 -2.98
C LEU A 172 26.64 -11.32 -1.96
N ASN A 173 26.82 -12.38 -1.16
CA ASN A 173 27.85 -12.49 -0.10
C ASN A 173 27.84 -11.27 0.83
N MET A 174 26.70 -10.94 1.39
CA MET A 174 26.50 -9.86 2.36
C MET A 174 25.62 -10.31 3.53
N THR A 175 25.53 -9.50 4.59
CA THR A 175 24.62 -9.81 5.70
C THR A 175 23.16 -9.47 5.32
N GLU A 176 22.19 -10.19 5.91
CA GLU A 176 20.78 -9.88 5.72
C GLU A 176 20.44 -8.44 6.16
N LYS A 177 21.13 -7.94 7.20
CA LYS A 177 21.02 -6.54 7.65
C LYS A 177 21.44 -5.57 6.54
N THR A 178 22.51 -5.87 5.83
CA THR A 178 22.99 -5.06 4.70
C THR A 178 21.97 -5.09 3.55
N VAL A 179 21.38 -6.25 3.25
CA VAL A 179 20.31 -6.35 2.25
C VAL A 179 19.12 -5.47 2.63
N LYS A 180 18.68 -5.52 3.89
CA LYS A 180 17.58 -4.66 4.37
C LYS A 180 17.90 -3.17 4.18
N THR A 181 19.13 -2.76 4.45
CA THR A 181 19.57 -1.37 4.21
C THR A 181 19.49 -0.99 2.72
N HIS A 182 19.93 -1.88 1.82
CA HIS A 182 19.82 -1.63 0.38
C HIS A 182 18.37 -1.59 -0.07
N VAL A 183 17.52 -2.49 0.41
CA VAL A 183 16.08 -2.49 0.10
C VAL A 183 15.45 -1.15 0.53
N SER A 184 15.69 -0.69 1.76
CA SER A 184 15.16 0.60 2.24
C SER A 184 15.64 1.77 1.38
N ALA A 185 16.92 1.78 0.98
CA ALA A 185 17.46 2.82 0.11
C ALA A 185 16.85 2.77 -1.30
N ILE A 186 16.63 1.57 -1.87
CA ILE A 186 15.94 1.39 -3.15
C ILE A 186 14.52 1.96 -3.08
N LEU A 187 13.76 1.59 -2.04
CA LEU A 187 12.40 2.10 -1.85
C LEU A 187 12.38 3.63 -1.80
N GLY A 188 13.31 4.24 -1.03
CA GLY A 188 13.44 5.70 -0.94
C GLY A 188 13.81 6.35 -2.28
N THR A 189 14.77 5.79 -3.04
CA THR A 189 15.20 6.33 -4.33
C THR A 189 14.10 6.23 -5.37
N LEU A 190 13.35 5.13 -5.39
CA LEU A 190 12.24 4.92 -6.32
C LEU A 190 10.95 5.64 -5.88
N GLY A 191 10.92 6.23 -4.68
CA GLY A 191 9.73 6.89 -4.13
C GLY A 191 8.57 5.92 -3.88
N VAL A 192 8.86 4.65 -3.57
CA VAL A 192 7.86 3.60 -3.40
C VAL A 192 7.81 3.10 -1.96
N LEU A 193 6.63 2.63 -1.53
CA LEU A 193 6.38 2.27 -0.13
C LEU A 193 6.76 0.83 0.23
N ASN A 194 6.87 -0.05 -0.77
CA ASN A 194 7.15 -1.46 -0.51
C ASN A 194 7.87 -2.15 -1.68
N ARG A 195 8.38 -3.36 -1.38
CA ARG A 195 9.11 -4.20 -2.31
C ARG A 195 8.34 -4.48 -3.60
N THR A 196 7.03 -4.73 -3.51
CA THR A 196 6.19 -5.05 -4.68
C THR A 196 6.12 -3.86 -5.63
N GLN A 197 5.96 -2.65 -5.10
CA GLN A 197 5.98 -1.44 -5.90
C GLN A 197 7.35 -1.22 -6.57
N ALA A 198 8.46 -1.46 -5.85
CA ALA A 198 9.80 -1.36 -6.41
C ALA A 198 9.99 -2.32 -7.59
N THR A 199 9.51 -3.57 -7.47
CA THR A 199 9.61 -4.55 -8.57
C THR A 199 8.73 -4.20 -9.76
N LEU A 200 7.57 -3.57 -9.53
CA LEU A 200 6.72 -3.05 -10.62
C LEU A 200 7.39 -1.90 -11.39
N VAL A 201 7.99 -0.93 -10.67
CA VAL A 201 8.76 0.16 -11.28
C VAL A 201 9.93 -0.41 -12.11
N ALA A 202 10.68 -1.36 -11.54
CA ALA A 202 11.78 -2.01 -12.23
C ALA A 202 11.34 -2.71 -13.53
N ARG A 203 10.23 -3.43 -13.51
CA ARG A 203 9.67 -4.11 -14.69
C ARG A 203 9.20 -3.12 -15.76
N ARG A 204 8.56 -2.02 -15.39
CA ARG A 204 8.11 -0.97 -16.32
C ARG A 204 9.28 -0.19 -16.91
N GLY A 205 10.29 0.09 -16.11
CA GLY A 205 11.50 0.78 -16.54
C GLY A 205 12.46 -0.08 -17.39
N GLY A 206 12.09 -1.31 -17.73
CA GLY A 206 12.84 -2.17 -18.67
C GLY A 206 14.10 -2.82 -18.08
N VAL A 207 14.25 -2.84 -16.76
CA VAL A 207 15.40 -3.49 -16.09
C VAL A 207 15.38 -5.01 -16.24
N PHE A 208 14.23 -5.58 -16.62
CA PHE A 208 14.01 -7.02 -16.82
C PHE A 208 13.31 -7.31 -18.14
N GLY A 209 14.09 -7.44 -19.15
CA GLY A 209 13.63 -7.84 -20.44
C GLY A 209 14.70 -8.58 -21.21
N LYS A 210 15.04 -9.79 -20.75
CA LYS A 210 15.38 -10.92 -21.63
C LYS A 210 15.41 -12.20 -20.78
N PRO A 211 14.53 -13.17 -21.04
CA PRO A 211 14.82 -14.52 -20.65
C PRO A 211 16.06 -14.98 -21.44
N VAL A 212 17.06 -15.50 -20.74
CA VAL A 212 18.08 -16.34 -21.35
C VAL A 212 17.45 -17.68 -21.63
#